data_bb84d4b806e3f58d18ed64782c0d68fb
#
_entry.id   bb84d4b806e3f58d18ed64782c0d68fb
#
_cell.length_a   1.000
_cell.length_b   1.000
_cell.length_c   1.000
_cell.angle_alpha   90.00
_cell.angle_beta   90.00
_cell.angle_gamma   90.00
#
_symmetry.space_group_name_H-M   'P 1'
#
loop_
_entity.id
_entity.type
_entity.pdbx_description
1 polymer ?
#
loop_
_entity_poly.entity_id
_entity_poly.type
_entity_poly.pdbx_seq_one_letter_code
_entity_poly.pdbx_strand_id
1 'polypeptide(L)'
;MGGYGDVKLLREDGKRLDGRAIDEMRPVTIEAGVLPAADGSAMVTHGLNVAVAAVYGPMEAHPRKIQRQDRAVIDVRYNMAPFSTGDRIRPGFNRRSREISKVTAESLESVVLVERYPRSKIRVEIEILAAEAGTRCAG
;
A
#
# COMPACT_ATOMS: atom_id res chain seq x y z
N MET A 1 -23.55 -4.79 -19.53
CA MET A 1 -22.69 -3.61 -19.37
C MET A 1 -23.41 -2.63 -18.46
N GLY A 2 -23.01 -2.53 -17.22
CA GLY A 2 -23.44 -1.46 -16.36
C GLY A 2 -22.85 -0.17 -16.87
N GLY A 3 -23.66 0.65 -17.58
CA GLY A 3 -23.26 2.01 -17.86
C GLY A 3 -23.03 2.73 -16.54
N TYR A 4 -22.02 3.56 -16.45
CA TYR A 4 -21.86 4.53 -15.38
C TYR A 4 -22.97 5.59 -15.51
N GLY A 5 -24.24 5.13 -15.46
CA GLY A 5 -25.39 6.02 -15.53
C GLY A 5 -25.44 6.88 -14.29
N ASP A 6 -25.44 8.17 -14.46
CA ASP A 6 -25.79 9.20 -13.46
C ASP A 6 -25.17 9.08 -12.07
N VAL A 7 -23.85 8.77 -11.98
CA VAL A 7 -23.12 8.88 -10.73
C VAL A 7 -22.88 10.36 -10.47
N LYS A 8 -23.61 10.94 -9.52
CA LYS A 8 -23.32 12.30 -9.04
C LYS A 8 -21.96 12.28 -8.33
N LEU A 9 -20.97 12.93 -8.90
CA LEU A 9 -19.65 13.07 -8.32
C LEU A 9 -19.54 14.23 -7.33
N LEU A 10 -20.44 15.20 -7.46
CA LEU A 10 -20.47 16.41 -6.64
C LEU A 10 -21.87 16.61 -6.03
N ARG A 11 -21.91 17.25 -4.88
CA ARG A 11 -23.13 17.76 -4.27
C ARG A 11 -23.63 19.01 -5.02
N GLU A 12 -24.85 19.40 -4.74
CA GLU A 12 -25.43 20.63 -5.32
C GLU A 12 -24.67 21.90 -4.95
N ASP A 13 -23.96 21.89 -3.81
CA ASP A 13 -23.10 22.98 -3.34
C ASP A 13 -21.70 22.99 -4.00
N GLY A 14 -21.43 22.12 -4.96
CA GLY A 14 -20.15 21.99 -5.66
C GLY A 14 -19.06 21.24 -4.89
N LYS A 15 -19.35 20.72 -3.71
CA LYS A 15 -18.43 19.90 -2.94
C LYS A 15 -18.53 18.43 -3.32
N ARG A 16 -17.49 17.66 -2.99
CA ARG A 16 -17.51 16.21 -3.15
C ARG A 16 -18.57 15.57 -2.23
N LEU A 17 -18.95 14.33 -2.51
CA LEU A 17 -19.98 13.61 -1.76
C LEU A 17 -19.67 13.50 -0.26
N ASP A 18 -18.41 13.47 0.13
CA ASP A 18 -17.95 13.42 1.52
C ASP A 18 -17.80 14.81 2.18
N GLY A 19 -18.15 15.88 1.48
CA GLY A 19 -18.13 17.26 1.99
C GLY A 19 -16.82 18.01 1.77
N ARG A 20 -15.81 17.38 1.16
CA ARG A 20 -14.54 18.04 0.82
C ARG A 20 -14.69 19.00 -0.35
N ALA A 21 -13.83 20.04 -0.40
CA ALA A 21 -13.63 20.81 -1.59
C ALA A 21 -13.02 19.94 -2.73
N ILE A 22 -13.13 20.39 -3.98
CA ILE A 22 -12.66 19.62 -5.15
C ILE A 22 -11.15 19.34 -5.06
N ASP A 23 -10.37 20.29 -4.56
CA ASP A 23 -8.91 20.26 -4.42
C ASP A 23 -8.44 19.83 -3.02
N GLU A 24 -9.35 19.53 -2.11
CA GLU A 24 -9.02 19.13 -0.75
C GLU A 24 -8.67 17.64 -0.68
N MET A 25 -7.49 17.33 -0.12
CA MET A 25 -7.06 15.97 0.13
C MET A 25 -7.81 15.37 1.32
N ARG A 26 -8.05 14.06 1.27
CA ARG A 26 -8.60 13.33 2.42
C ARG A 26 -7.66 13.45 3.63
N PRO A 27 -8.19 13.47 4.86
CA PRO A 27 -7.36 13.46 6.06
C PRO A 27 -6.40 12.26 6.07
N VAL A 28 -5.13 12.52 6.38
CA VAL A 28 -4.10 11.48 6.46
C VAL A 28 -3.57 11.44 7.89
N THR A 29 -3.56 10.25 8.49
CA THR A 29 -2.95 9.97 9.79
C THR A 29 -1.97 8.82 9.63
N ILE A 30 -0.76 8.98 10.15
CA ILE A 30 0.30 7.97 10.10
C ILE A 30 0.78 7.69 11.52
N GLU A 31 0.72 6.43 11.93
CA GLU A 31 1.25 5.95 13.20
C GLU A 31 2.37 4.95 12.94
N ALA A 32 3.56 5.19 13.49
CA ALA A 32 4.69 4.28 13.39
C ALA A 32 4.78 3.35 14.62
N GLY A 33 5.39 2.18 14.44
CA GLY A 33 5.66 1.27 15.55
C GLY A 33 4.45 0.51 16.08
N VAL A 34 3.44 0.28 15.25
CA VAL A 34 2.18 -0.39 15.65
C VAL A 34 2.29 -1.92 15.76
N LEU A 35 3.31 -2.53 15.14
CA LEU A 35 3.53 -3.97 15.17
C LEU A 35 4.88 -4.30 15.82
N PRO A 36 4.89 -4.72 17.10
CA PRO A 36 6.16 -4.94 17.82
C PRO A 36 6.99 -6.11 17.31
N ALA A 37 6.39 -7.05 16.61
CA ALA A 37 7.10 -8.21 16.05
C ALA A 37 7.84 -7.91 14.73
N ALA A 38 7.56 -6.79 14.09
CA ALA A 38 8.23 -6.35 12.87
C ALA A 38 9.44 -5.47 13.18
N ASP A 39 10.44 -5.45 12.29
CA ASP A 39 11.59 -4.55 12.42
C ASP A 39 11.18 -3.09 12.27
N GLY A 40 10.18 -2.82 11.43
CA GLY A 40 9.54 -1.52 11.33
C GLY A 40 8.07 -1.71 10.95
N SER A 41 7.23 -0.77 11.33
CA SER A 41 5.81 -0.82 11.00
C SER A 41 5.17 0.56 11.00
N ALA A 42 4.08 0.68 10.27
CA ALA A 42 3.26 1.88 10.26
C ALA A 42 1.81 1.54 9.95
N MET A 43 0.90 2.33 10.47
CA MET A 43 -0.52 2.32 10.10
C MET A 43 -0.85 3.66 9.48
N VAL A 44 -1.48 3.63 8.32
CA VAL A 44 -1.91 4.82 7.57
C VAL A 44 -3.42 4.82 7.46
N THR A 45 -4.03 5.92 7.86
CA THR A 45 -5.44 6.19 7.63
C THR A 45 -5.56 7.36 6.65
N HIS A 46 -6.18 7.11 5.49
CA HIS A 46 -6.37 8.09 4.43
C HIS A 46 -7.85 8.15 4.05
N GLY A 47 -8.59 9.05 4.70
CA GLY A 47 -10.05 9.04 4.65
C GLY A 47 -10.61 7.78 5.30
N LEU A 48 -11.38 6.99 4.56
CA LEU A 48 -11.88 5.68 4.99
C LEU A 48 -10.96 4.51 4.66
N ASN A 49 -9.81 4.78 4.01
CA ASN A 49 -8.81 3.77 3.73
C ASN A 49 -7.91 3.56 4.95
N VAL A 50 -7.72 2.32 5.35
CA VAL A 50 -6.81 1.94 6.43
C VAL A 50 -5.84 0.89 5.91
N ALA A 51 -4.56 1.18 6.00
CA ALA A 51 -3.48 0.28 5.64
C ALA A 51 -2.52 0.09 6.81
N VAL A 52 -2.04 -1.13 7.00
CA VAL A 52 -0.95 -1.42 7.90
C VAL A 52 0.20 -2.03 7.11
N ALA A 53 1.42 -1.60 7.40
CA ALA A 53 2.62 -2.09 6.75
C ALA A 53 3.62 -2.58 7.79
N ALA A 54 4.28 -3.68 7.47
CA ALA A 54 5.38 -4.23 8.24
C ALA A 54 6.63 -4.33 7.37
N VAL A 55 7.78 -3.99 7.92
CA VAL A 55 9.08 -4.06 7.25
C VAL A 55 9.97 -5.04 8.01
N TYR A 56 10.61 -5.94 7.26
CA TYR A 56 11.54 -6.94 7.78
C TYR A 56 12.86 -6.85 7.02
N GLY A 57 13.94 -6.88 7.74
CA GLY A 57 15.26 -6.92 7.16
C GLY A 57 16.15 -5.71 7.49
N PRO A 58 17.33 -5.59 6.86
CA PRO A 58 17.79 -6.42 5.73
C PRO A 58 18.06 -7.88 6.12
N MET A 59 17.69 -8.80 5.23
CA MET A 59 17.89 -10.24 5.40
C MET A 59 18.55 -10.84 4.16
N GLU A 60 19.07 -12.05 4.28
CA GLU A 60 19.64 -12.75 3.11
C GLU A 60 18.57 -12.96 2.02
N ALA A 61 18.92 -12.61 0.78
CA ALA A 61 17.99 -12.75 -0.33
C ALA A 61 17.90 -14.22 -0.79
N HIS A 62 16.71 -14.79 -0.67
CA HIS A 62 16.37 -16.11 -1.20
C HIS A 62 15.16 -16.03 -2.13
N PRO A 63 15.15 -16.75 -3.25
CA PRO A 63 16.24 -17.56 -3.81
C PRO A 63 17.40 -16.71 -4.32
N ARG A 64 18.61 -17.29 -4.44
CA ARG A 64 19.82 -16.55 -4.87
C ARG A 64 19.66 -15.82 -6.21
N LYS A 65 18.78 -16.28 -7.08
CA LYS A 65 18.51 -15.66 -8.39
C LYS A 65 17.95 -14.23 -8.30
N ILE A 66 17.35 -13.84 -7.17
CA ILE A 66 16.86 -12.47 -6.96
C ILE A 66 17.91 -11.57 -6.34
N GLN A 67 19.02 -12.14 -5.86
CA GLN A 67 20.08 -11.42 -5.19
C GLN A 67 20.83 -10.54 -6.16
N ARG A 68 21.04 -9.28 -5.79
CA ARG A 68 21.90 -8.34 -6.50
C ARG A 68 23.16 -8.11 -5.69
N GLN A 69 24.32 -8.14 -6.37
CA GLN A 69 25.61 -8.00 -5.68
C GLN A 69 25.93 -6.57 -5.23
N ASP A 70 25.30 -5.58 -5.87
CA ASP A 70 25.57 -4.16 -5.67
C ASP A 70 24.55 -3.46 -4.76
N ARG A 71 23.41 -4.10 -4.48
CA ARG A 71 22.33 -3.49 -3.71
C ARG A 71 21.38 -4.49 -3.07
N ALA A 72 20.58 -4.01 -2.14
CA ALA A 72 19.43 -4.75 -1.62
C ALA A 72 18.29 -4.78 -2.63
N VAL A 73 17.49 -5.83 -2.57
CA VAL A 73 16.22 -5.96 -3.30
C VAL A 73 15.08 -5.62 -2.36
N ILE A 74 14.17 -4.75 -2.79
CA ILE A 74 12.94 -4.46 -2.05
C ILE A 74 11.83 -5.36 -2.58
N ASP A 75 11.35 -6.25 -1.73
CA ASP A 75 10.25 -7.17 -2.02
C ASP A 75 8.99 -6.68 -1.31
N VAL A 76 8.02 -6.20 -2.09
CA VAL A 76 6.77 -5.67 -1.56
C VAL A 76 5.64 -6.66 -1.83
N ARG A 77 4.85 -6.93 -0.81
CA ARG A 77 3.59 -7.68 -0.91
C ARG A 77 2.44 -6.80 -0.48
N TYR A 78 1.53 -6.58 -1.40
CA TYR A 78 0.30 -5.84 -1.16
C TYR A 78 -0.87 -6.81 -1.16
N ASN A 79 -1.68 -6.78 -0.12
CA ASN A 79 -2.87 -7.61 0.00
C ASN A 79 -4.04 -6.81 0.59
N MET A 80 -5.24 -7.13 0.13
CA MET A 80 -6.47 -6.59 0.71
C MET A 80 -7.10 -7.65 1.60
N ALA A 81 -7.40 -7.29 2.84
CA ALA A 81 -8.11 -8.18 3.75
C ALA A 81 -9.49 -8.53 3.18
N PRO A 82 -10.00 -9.76 3.39
CA PRO A 82 -11.32 -10.16 2.88
C PRO A 82 -12.47 -9.26 3.34
N PHE A 83 -12.32 -8.62 4.48
CA PHE A 83 -13.29 -7.71 5.09
C PHE A 83 -13.05 -6.23 4.76
N SER A 84 -12.06 -5.91 3.90
CA SER A 84 -11.65 -4.52 3.63
C SER A 84 -12.70 -3.73 2.85
N THR A 85 -13.56 -4.40 2.12
CA THR A 85 -14.69 -3.82 1.39
C THR A 85 -16.02 -4.41 1.86
N GLY A 86 -17.13 -3.80 1.46
CA GLY A 86 -18.47 -4.30 1.78
C GLY A 86 -18.73 -5.71 1.26
N ASP A 87 -18.18 -6.05 0.10
CA ASP A 87 -18.19 -7.41 -0.45
C ASP A 87 -16.91 -8.13 -0.09
N ARG A 88 -17.05 -9.42 0.25
CA ARG A 88 -15.89 -10.24 0.57
C ARG A 88 -14.94 -10.37 -0.61
N ILE A 89 -13.68 -9.97 -0.42
CA ILE A 89 -12.62 -10.14 -1.41
C ILE A 89 -11.90 -11.46 -1.16
N ARG A 90 -11.58 -12.18 -2.25
CA ARG A 90 -10.74 -13.37 -2.19
C ARG A 90 -9.31 -12.94 -1.84
N PRO A 91 -8.70 -13.45 -0.74
CA PRO A 91 -7.33 -13.13 -0.39
C PRO A 91 -6.35 -13.76 -1.37
N GLY A 92 -5.16 -13.17 -1.47
CA GLY A 92 -4.05 -13.69 -2.24
C GLY A 92 -3.62 -12.80 -3.39
N PHE A 93 -2.60 -13.27 -4.11
CA PHE A 93 -2.01 -12.54 -5.23
C PHE A 93 -2.94 -12.55 -6.45
N ASN A 94 -3.39 -11.36 -6.83
CA ASN A 94 -4.10 -11.12 -8.08
C ASN A 94 -3.33 -10.10 -8.93
N ARG A 95 -3.81 -9.84 -10.15
CA ARG A 95 -3.17 -8.89 -11.07
C ARG A 95 -3.00 -7.50 -10.48
N ARG A 96 -4.03 -7.01 -9.78
CA ARG A 96 -4.01 -5.69 -9.14
C ARG A 96 -3.00 -5.61 -8.00
N SER A 97 -2.94 -6.63 -7.15
CA SER A 97 -1.98 -6.65 -6.04
C SER A 97 -0.53 -6.70 -6.52
N ARG A 98 -0.26 -7.43 -7.59
CA ARG A 98 1.06 -7.48 -8.23
C ARG A 98 1.48 -6.14 -8.80
N GLU A 99 0.57 -5.44 -9.48
CA GLU A 99 0.84 -4.12 -10.04
C GLU A 99 1.14 -3.09 -8.95
N ILE A 100 0.32 -3.03 -7.91
CA ILE A 100 0.52 -2.11 -6.78
C ILE A 100 1.81 -2.44 -6.03
N SER A 101 2.11 -3.71 -5.81
CA SER A 101 3.37 -4.14 -5.19
C SER A 101 4.58 -3.67 -5.99
N LYS A 102 4.54 -3.80 -7.30
CA LYS A 102 5.62 -3.34 -8.20
C LYS A 102 5.82 -1.83 -8.13
N VAL A 103 4.75 -1.06 -8.23
CA VAL A 103 4.81 0.41 -8.17
C VAL A 103 5.32 0.88 -6.82
N THR A 104 4.88 0.26 -5.74
CA THR A 104 5.34 0.57 -4.38
C THR A 104 6.82 0.25 -4.22
N ALA A 105 7.29 -0.89 -4.71
CA ALA A 105 8.71 -1.26 -4.67
C ALA A 105 9.58 -0.24 -5.42
N GLU A 106 9.18 0.17 -6.60
CA GLU A 106 9.88 1.19 -7.39
C GLU A 106 9.93 2.53 -6.66
N SER A 107 8.86 2.93 -6.00
CA SER A 107 8.80 4.16 -5.20
C SER A 107 9.75 4.10 -3.99
N LEU A 108 9.80 2.97 -3.29
CA LEU A 108 10.68 2.77 -2.14
C LEU A 108 12.15 2.72 -2.53
N GLU A 109 12.50 2.13 -3.67
CA GLU A 109 13.88 2.11 -4.18
C GLU A 109 14.46 3.50 -4.37
N SER A 110 13.64 4.51 -4.63
CA SER A 110 14.09 5.89 -4.81
C SER A 110 14.49 6.58 -3.50
N VAL A 111 14.04 6.10 -2.35
CA VAL A 111 14.27 6.74 -1.04
C VAL A 111 15.09 5.89 -0.09
N VAL A 112 15.15 4.57 -0.29
CA VAL A 112 15.93 3.65 0.53
C VAL A 112 17.37 3.57 0.00
N LEU A 113 18.35 3.60 0.91
CA LEU A 113 19.77 3.49 0.56
C LEU A 113 20.15 2.02 0.32
N VAL A 114 19.62 1.46 -0.77
CA VAL A 114 19.74 0.03 -1.10
C VAL A 114 21.19 -0.41 -1.35
N GLU A 115 22.06 0.49 -1.79
CA GLU A 115 23.48 0.20 -2.04
C GLU A 115 24.27 -0.11 -0.76
N ARG A 116 23.75 0.26 0.41
CA ARG A 116 24.38 -0.05 1.71
C ARG A 116 24.19 -1.50 2.14
N TYR A 117 23.30 -2.22 1.51
CA TYR A 117 22.90 -3.58 1.90
C TYR A 117 23.01 -4.54 0.72
N PRO A 118 24.21 -4.76 0.14
CA PRO A 118 24.36 -5.65 -1.00
C PRO A 118 23.97 -7.08 -0.63
N ARG A 119 23.47 -7.83 -1.60
CA ARG A 119 23.06 -9.23 -1.48
C ARG A 119 21.92 -9.50 -0.49
N SER A 120 21.26 -8.45 -0.01
CA SER A 120 20.18 -8.59 0.95
C SER A 120 18.82 -8.29 0.33
N LYS A 121 17.79 -8.60 1.10
CA LYS A 121 16.40 -8.31 0.77
C LYS A 121 15.76 -7.56 1.93
N ILE A 122 15.01 -6.54 1.58
CA ILE A 122 14.11 -5.83 2.50
C ILE A 122 12.69 -6.22 2.11
N ARG A 123 11.99 -6.86 3.02
CA ARG A 123 10.61 -7.30 2.80
C ARG A 123 9.64 -6.29 3.39
N VAL A 124 8.69 -5.86 2.58
CA VAL A 124 7.61 -4.96 2.99
C VAL A 124 6.29 -5.68 2.76
N GLU A 125 5.51 -5.82 3.79
CA GLU A 125 4.17 -6.40 3.72
C GLU A 125 3.13 -5.33 4.03
N ILE A 126 2.19 -5.13 3.11
CA ILE A 126 1.13 -4.15 3.23
C ILE A 126 -0.21 -4.88 3.24
N GLU A 127 -0.99 -4.65 4.27
CA GLU A 127 -2.33 -5.19 4.41
C GLU A 127 -3.35 -4.05 4.45
N ILE A 128 -4.32 -4.09 3.55
CA ILE A 128 -5.41 -3.13 3.53
C ILE A 128 -6.53 -3.66 4.42
N LEU A 129 -6.84 -2.95 5.48
CA LEU A 129 -7.87 -3.33 6.46
C LEU A 129 -9.24 -2.76 6.13
N ALA A 130 -9.28 -1.56 5.53
CA ALA A 130 -10.49 -0.94 5.03
C ALA A 130 -10.18 -0.22 3.73
N ALA A 131 -11.00 -0.41 2.73
CA ALA A 131 -10.76 0.12 1.40
C ALA A 131 -11.94 0.93 0.89
N GLU A 132 -11.61 2.12 0.46
CA GLU A 132 -12.38 2.98 -0.41
C GLU A 132 -11.50 3.30 -1.63
N ALA A 133 -11.91 4.17 -2.52
CA ALA A 133 -11.03 4.59 -3.61
C ALA A 133 -9.72 5.23 -3.06
N GLY A 134 -8.57 4.90 -3.64
CA GLY A 134 -7.28 5.50 -3.27
C GLY A 134 -6.37 4.63 -2.40
N THR A 135 -6.61 3.32 -2.31
CA THR A 135 -5.76 2.39 -1.53
C THR A 135 -4.30 2.38 -1.97
N ARG A 136 -4.01 2.68 -3.23
CA ARG A 136 -2.65 2.79 -3.76
C ARG A 136 -1.85 3.90 -3.07
N CYS A 137 -2.49 5.01 -2.77
CA CYS A 137 -1.86 6.14 -2.09
C CYS A 137 -1.63 5.86 -0.59
N ALA A 138 -2.49 5.03 0.03
CA ALA A 138 -2.35 4.64 1.42
C ALA A 138 -1.28 3.57 1.63
N GLY A 139 -1.10 2.68 0.64
CA GLY A 139 -0.05 1.66 0.68
C GLY A 139 1.32 2.23 0.44
#